data_55f2347a9f164826d70b6183642de604
#
_entry.id   55f2347a9f164826d70b6183642de604
#
_cell.length_a   1.000
_cell.length_b   1.000
_cell.length_c   1.000
_cell.angle_alpha   90.00
_cell.angle_beta   90.00
_cell.angle_gamma   90.00
#
_symmetry.space_group_name_H-M   'P 1'
#
loop_
_entity.id
_entity.type
_entity.pdbx_description
1 polymer ?
#
loop_
_entity_poly.entity_id
_entity_poly.type
_entity_poly.pdbx_seq_one_letter_code
_entity_poly.pdbx_strand_id
1 'polypeptide(L)'
;MRTRLSIAALGLFLLQACAGMNSLGALIQPPRFEQVPDQPAEIRMAGLNGAGVRLWTRVTNPNPFGLRLGTLKGTLYLEDAHAADADFPLGLALGAGSDSVIPIDISVSFANLPGLGGVARRIIGRQPVAYRLEGTVGVDAGRLGQPVFGPMTLVRGDTIVR
;
A
#
# COMPACT_ATOMS: atom_id res chain seq x y z
N MET A 1 57.89 20.42 45.65
CA MET A 1 56.50 20.95 45.62
C MET A 1 55.70 20.10 44.62
N ARG A 2 54.50 19.63 45.01
CA ARG A 2 53.86 18.42 44.52
C ARG A 2 53.03 18.64 43.27
N THR A 3 53.41 17.97 42.20
CA THR A 3 52.67 17.85 40.93
C THR A 3 51.55 16.84 41.13
N ARG A 4 50.29 17.29 40.99
CA ARG A 4 49.16 16.38 40.89
C ARG A 4 48.74 16.31 39.39
N LEU A 5 49.06 15.20 38.77
CA LEU A 5 48.58 14.85 37.45
C LEU A 5 47.13 14.33 37.55
N SER A 6 46.22 15.03 36.92
CA SER A 6 44.85 14.64 36.82
C SER A 6 44.68 13.61 35.70
N ILE A 7 44.35 12.36 36.08
CA ILE A 7 43.89 11.31 35.17
C ILE A 7 42.36 11.45 35.07
N ALA A 8 41.87 12.06 34.01
CA ALA A 8 40.44 12.08 33.71
C ALA A 8 40.22 12.38 32.24
N ALA A 9 40.50 11.44 31.35
CA ALA A 9 40.05 11.49 29.94
C ALA A 9 40.21 10.12 29.26
N LEU A 10 39.53 9.09 29.78
CA LEU A 10 39.44 7.83 29.07
C LEU A 10 38.11 7.14 29.44
N GLY A 11 37.05 7.59 28.83
CA GLY A 11 35.72 7.01 29.14
C GLY A 11 34.56 7.52 28.30
N LEU A 12 34.75 7.90 27.02
CA LEU A 12 33.60 8.35 26.23
C LEU A 12 33.75 8.03 24.73
N PHE A 13 34.04 6.75 24.41
CA PHE A 13 34.10 6.32 22.99
C PHE A 13 33.54 4.91 22.74
N LEU A 14 32.44 4.52 23.37
CA LEU A 14 31.82 3.20 23.13
C LEU A 14 30.30 3.25 23.03
N LEU A 15 29.69 4.27 22.43
CA LEU A 15 28.23 4.34 22.24
C LEU A 15 27.80 4.83 20.86
N GLN A 16 28.49 4.45 19.77
CA GLN A 16 28.04 4.77 18.42
C GLN A 16 28.08 3.58 17.46
N ALA A 17 27.77 2.37 17.92
CA ALA A 17 27.78 1.16 17.08
C ALA A 17 26.40 0.60 16.72
N CYS A 18 25.30 1.31 16.97
CA CYS A 18 23.95 0.79 16.66
C CYS A 18 23.19 1.54 15.55
N ALA A 19 23.78 2.49 14.84
CA ALA A 19 23.10 3.27 13.80
C ALA A 19 23.25 2.71 12.37
N GLY A 20 23.95 1.58 12.18
CA GLY A 20 24.31 1.09 10.85
C GLY A 20 23.38 0.06 10.20
N MET A 21 22.36 -0.47 10.87
CA MET A 21 21.55 -1.58 10.33
C MET A 21 20.25 -1.15 9.64
N ASN A 22 19.84 0.09 9.73
CA ASN A 22 18.62 0.58 9.06
C ASN A 22 18.87 1.18 7.66
N SER A 23 20.12 1.26 7.20
CA SER A 23 20.46 1.96 5.95
C SER A 23 20.24 1.14 4.68
N LEU A 24 20.15 -0.19 4.74
CA LEU A 24 19.93 -1.01 3.54
C LEU A 24 18.48 -0.92 3.04
N GLY A 25 17.50 -0.76 3.92
CA GLY A 25 16.11 -0.53 3.54
C GLY A 25 15.89 0.80 2.81
N ALA A 26 16.74 1.82 3.06
CA ALA A 26 16.68 3.10 2.37
C ALA A 26 17.11 3.03 0.88
N LEU A 27 17.73 1.93 0.46
CA LEU A 27 18.13 1.69 -0.93
C LEU A 27 17.01 1.05 -1.75
N ILE A 28 15.95 0.55 -1.12
CA ILE A 28 14.83 -0.10 -1.79
C ILE A 28 13.79 0.97 -2.09
N GLN A 29 13.54 1.20 -3.38
CA GLN A 29 12.48 2.09 -3.82
C GLN A 29 11.10 1.40 -3.66
N PRO A 30 10.07 2.13 -3.21
CA PRO A 30 8.72 1.58 -3.11
C PRO A 30 8.20 1.15 -4.48
N PRO A 31 7.45 0.04 -4.57
CA PRO A 31 6.75 -0.31 -5.78
C PRO A 31 5.76 0.79 -6.17
N ARG A 32 5.58 1.00 -7.47
CA ARG A 32 4.62 1.97 -8.00
C ARG A 32 3.32 1.26 -8.35
N PHE A 33 2.22 1.88 -7.99
CA PHE A 33 0.88 1.38 -8.27
C PHE A 33 0.16 2.39 -9.17
N GLU A 34 -0.42 1.90 -10.26
CA GLU A 34 -1.13 2.74 -11.24
C GLU A 34 -2.40 2.04 -11.71
N GLN A 35 -3.45 2.81 -11.96
CA GLN A 35 -4.64 2.29 -12.64
C GLN A 35 -4.28 1.90 -14.07
N VAL A 36 -4.83 0.79 -14.54
CA VAL A 36 -4.69 0.36 -15.94
C VAL A 36 -5.71 1.14 -16.78
N PRO A 37 -5.28 2.00 -17.73
CA PRO A 37 -6.19 2.89 -18.46
C PRO A 37 -7.29 2.15 -19.22
N ASP A 38 -6.97 1.00 -19.83
CA ASP A 38 -7.91 0.22 -20.63
C ASP A 38 -8.78 -0.77 -19.82
N GLN A 39 -8.58 -0.80 -18.49
CA GLN A 39 -9.31 -1.64 -17.57
C GLN A 39 -9.84 -0.80 -16.40
N PRO A 40 -10.95 -0.08 -16.61
CA PRO A 40 -11.54 0.74 -15.55
C PRO A 40 -11.98 -0.14 -14.38
N ALA A 41 -11.96 0.44 -13.18
CA ALA A 41 -12.49 -0.22 -12.00
C ALA A 41 -13.98 -0.50 -12.18
N GLU A 42 -14.42 -1.68 -11.75
CA GLU A 42 -15.80 -2.14 -11.88
C GLU A 42 -16.47 -2.23 -10.50
N ILE A 43 -17.70 -1.73 -10.41
CA ILE A 43 -18.57 -2.00 -9.27
C ILE A 43 -19.73 -2.88 -9.73
N ARG A 44 -20.00 -3.94 -8.98
CA ARG A 44 -21.13 -4.84 -9.18
C ARG A 44 -21.91 -4.98 -7.88
N MET A 45 -23.23 -4.83 -7.96
CA MET A 45 -24.10 -5.07 -6.79
C MET A 45 -23.97 -6.52 -6.31
N ALA A 46 -23.80 -6.69 -5.01
CA ALA A 46 -23.79 -7.98 -4.32
C ALA A 46 -25.02 -8.04 -3.40
N GLY A 47 -26.20 -8.22 -4.01
CA GLY A 47 -27.48 -8.13 -3.30
C GLY A 47 -27.87 -6.69 -2.98
N LEU A 48 -28.79 -6.52 -1.99
CA LEU A 48 -29.29 -5.20 -1.59
C LEU A 48 -28.36 -4.44 -0.63
N ASN A 49 -27.47 -5.14 0.03
CA ASN A 49 -26.69 -4.60 1.16
C ASN A 49 -25.20 -4.47 0.89
N GLY A 50 -24.75 -4.67 -0.35
CA GLY A 50 -23.34 -4.62 -0.65
C GLY A 50 -22.99 -4.51 -2.12
N ALA A 51 -21.70 -4.33 -2.39
CA ALA A 51 -21.13 -4.32 -3.72
C ALA A 51 -19.75 -5.00 -3.72
N GLY A 52 -19.41 -5.61 -4.84
CA GLY A 52 -18.03 -6.01 -5.15
C GLY A 52 -17.36 -4.92 -5.98
N VAL A 53 -16.18 -4.52 -5.59
CA VAL A 53 -15.33 -3.57 -6.32
C VAL A 53 -14.12 -4.31 -6.84
N ARG A 54 -13.90 -4.29 -8.15
CA ARG A 54 -12.71 -4.84 -8.79
C ARG A 54 -11.87 -3.71 -9.36
N LEU A 55 -10.62 -3.63 -8.90
CA LEU A 55 -9.63 -2.66 -9.33
C LEU A 55 -8.54 -3.38 -10.13
N TRP A 56 -8.26 -2.92 -11.34
CA TRP A 56 -7.12 -3.40 -12.12
C TRP A 56 -5.94 -2.47 -11.89
N THR A 57 -4.89 -3.00 -11.29
CA THR A 57 -3.74 -2.22 -10.86
C THR A 57 -2.47 -2.74 -11.48
N ARG A 58 -1.74 -1.87 -12.17
CA ARG A 58 -0.39 -2.13 -12.61
C ARG A 58 0.58 -1.87 -11.47
N VAL A 59 1.40 -2.84 -11.14
CA VAL A 59 2.43 -2.72 -10.13
C VAL A 59 3.79 -2.85 -10.78
N THR A 60 4.62 -1.82 -10.62
CA THR A 60 5.96 -1.75 -11.21
C THR A 60 7.01 -1.81 -10.11
N ASN A 61 8.03 -2.63 -10.30
CA ASN A 61 9.24 -2.65 -9.49
C ASN A 61 10.28 -1.67 -10.07
N PRO A 62 10.54 -0.53 -9.44
CA PRO A 62 11.53 0.44 -9.96
C PRO A 62 12.98 0.06 -9.64
N ASN A 63 13.20 -1.02 -8.88
CA ASN A 63 14.52 -1.41 -8.40
C ASN A 63 15.28 -2.21 -9.47
N PRO A 64 16.63 -2.15 -9.50
CA PRO A 64 17.47 -2.93 -10.39
C PRO A 64 17.63 -4.40 -9.97
N PHE A 65 16.83 -4.86 -9.01
CA PHE A 65 16.80 -6.23 -8.49
C PHE A 65 15.35 -6.71 -8.31
N GLY A 66 15.17 -8.03 -8.27
CA GLY A 66 13.86 -8.62 -8.04
C GLY A 66 13.38 -8.42 -6.61
N LEU A 67 12.08 -8.30 -6.44
CA LEU A 67 11.41 -8.27 -5.15
C LEU A 67 10.12 -9.10 -5.17
N ARG A 68 9.61 -9.43 -4.00
CA ARG A 68 8.29 -10.05 -3.84
C ARG A 68 7.40 -9.12 -3.03
N LEU A 69 6.22 -8.81 -3.55
CA LEU A 69 5.18 -8.15 -2.79
C LEU A 69 4.55 -9.17 -1.83
N GLY A 70 4.62 -8.89 -0.55
CA GLY A 70 4.06 -9.76 0.50
C GLY A 70 2.59 -9.48 0.71
N THR A 71 2.26 -8.60 1.66
CA THR A 71 0.88 -8.25 2.02
C THR A 71 0.60 -6.80 1.66
N LEU A 72 -0.57 -6.56 1.07
CA LEU A 72 -1.16 -5.23 0.91
C LEU A 72 -2.25 -5.06 1.97
N LYS A 73 -2.13 -4.03 2.80
CA LYS A 73 -3.17 -3.61 3.74
C LYS A 73 -3.64 -2.22 3.36
N GLY A 74 -4.93 -2.03 3.22
CA GLY A 74 -5.45 -0.76 2.76
C GLY A 74 -6.89 -0.50 3.14
N THR A 75 -7.32 0.73 2.89
CA THR A 75 -8.69 1.18 3.04
C THR A 75 -9.19 1.70 1.71
N LEU A 76 -10.32 1.17 1.26
CA LEU A 76 -11.04 1.65 0.10
C LEU A 76 -11.97 2.78 0.52
N TYR A 77 -11.88 3.90 -0.18
CA TYR A 77 -12.82 5.01 -0.11
C TYR A 77 -13.65 5.07 -1.40
N LEU A 78 -14.94 5.29 -1.27
CA LEU A 78 -15.86 5.58 -2.36
C LEU A 78 -16.49 6.95 -2.10
N GLU A 79 -16.37 7.91 -3.03
CA GLU A 79 -16.79 9.32 -2.85
C GLU A 79 -16.27 9.90 -1.53
N ASP A 80 -14.99 9.62 -1.21
CA ASP A 80 -14.31 9.97 0.04
C ASP A 80 -14.89 9.35 1.33
N ALA A 81 -15.96 8.55 1.24
CA ALA A 81 -16.47 7.78 2.37
C ALA A 81 -15.69 6.48 2.54
N HIS A 82 -15.34 6.13 3.78
CA HIS A 82 -14.77 4.81 4.10
C HIS A 82 -15.72 3.70 3.64
N ALA A 83 -15.26 2.80 2.80
CA ALA A 83 -16.08 1.76 2.20
C ALA A 83 -15.73 0.35 2.68
N ALA A 84 -14.45 0.03 2.79
CA ALA A 84 -13.99 -1.27 3.26
C ALA A 84 -12.50 -1.21 3.62
N ASP A 85 -12.11 -2.09 4.53
CA ASP A 85 -10.70 -2.41 4.77
C ASP A 85 -10.31 -3.66 3.98
N ALA A 86 -9.07 -3.67 3.52
CA ALA A 86 -8.52 -4.69 2.66
C ALA A 86 -7.21 -5.23 3.23
N ASP A 87 -7.07 -6.53 3.30
CA ASP A 87 -5.84 -7.21 3.70
C ASP A 87 -5.62 -8.39 2.74
N PHE A 88 -4.67 -8.21 1.81
CA PHE A 88 -4.41 -9.20 0.76
C PHE A 88 -2.99 -9.73 0.83
N PRO A 89 -2.81 -11.04 0.96
CA PRO A 89 -1.53 -11.67 0.65
C PRO A 89 -1.32 -11.68 -0.87
N LEU A 90 -0.46 -10.80 -1.38
CA LEU A 90 -0.19 -10.72 -2.83
C LEU A 90 0.69 -11.87 -3.31
N GLY A 91 1.79 -12.17 -2.58
CA GLY A 91 2.73 -13.22 -2.97
C GLY A 91 3.36 -13.02 -4.35
N LEU A 92 3.28 -11.80 -4.92
CA LEU A 92 3.65 -11.49 -6.29
C LEU A 92 5.16 -11.24 -6.41
N ALA A 93 5.85 -12.04 -7.20
CA ALA A 93 7.24 -11.82 -7.54
C ALA A 93 7.35 -10.88 -8.75
N LEU A 94 8.16 -9.82 -8.61
CA LEU A 94 8.46 -8.87 -9.66
C LEU A 94 9.97 -8.87 -9.94
N GLY A 95 10.35 -9.09 -11.19
CA GLY A 95 11.75 -8.97 -11.63
C GLY A 95 12.24 -7.52 -11.54
N ALA A 96 13.54 -7.31 -11.73
CA ALA A 96 14.15 -5.98 -11.81
C ALA A 96 13.50 -5.16 -12.92
N GLY A 97 13.02 -3.96 -12.62
CA GLY A 97 12.39 -3.06 -13.58
C GLY A 97 11.11 -3.58 -14.23
N SER A 98 10.56 -4.72 -13.78
CA SER A 98 9.36 -5.31 -14.38
C SER A 98 8.07 -4.79 -13.76
N ASP A 99 6.97 -4.97 -14.49
CA ASP A 99 5.62 -4.71 -14.02
C ASP A 99 4.70 -5.94 -14.16
N SER A 100 3.58 -5.90 -13.47
CA SER A 100 2.51 -6.88 -13.56
C SER A 100 1.16 -6.21 -13.32
N VAL A 101 0.13 -6.65 -14.02
CA VAL A 101 -1.25 -6.20 -13.78
C VAL A 101 -1.95 -7.22 -12.89
N ILE A 102 -2.50 -6.75 -11.79
CA ILE A 102 -3.21 -7.58 -10.82
C ILE A 102 -4.63 -7.07 -10.59
N PRO A 103 -5.63 -7.97 -10.46
CA PRO A 103 -6.94 -7.61 -9.96
C PRO A 103 -6.90 -7.51 -8.43
N ILE A 104 -7.54 -6.49 -7.88
CA ILE A 104 -7.81 -6.34 -6.46
C ILE A 104 -9.32 -6.36 -6.27
N ASP A 105 -9.84 -7.42 -5.66
CA ASP A 105 -11.27 -7.59 -5.42
C ASP A 105 -11.59 -7.23 -3.96
N ILE A 106 -12.47 -6.26 -3.75
CA ILE A 106 -12.86 -5.76 -2.43
C ILE A 106 -14.38 -5.87 -2.29
N SER A 107 -14.84 -6.47 -1.21
CA SER A 107 -16.26 -6.53 -0.86
C SER A 107 -16.61 -5.34 0.05
N VAL A 108 -17.64 -4.59 -0.33
CA VAL A 108 -18.16 -3.44 0.41
C VAL A 108 -19.55 -3.79 0.95
N SER A 109 -19.75 -3.60 2.25
CA SER A 109 -21.07 -3.75 2.89
C SER A 109 -21.68 -2.38 3.17
N PHE A 110 -22.88 -2.13 2.71
CA PHE A 110 -23.61 -0.87 2.98
C PHE A 110 -24.31 -0.86 4.33
N ALA A 111 -24.50 -2.04 4.95
CA ALA A 111 -25.31 -2.19 6.17
C ALA A 111 -24.72 -1.45 7.38
N ASN A 112 -23.40 -1.31 7.45
CA ASN A 112 -22.70 -0.80 8.62
C ASN A 112 -22.02 0.56 8.37
N LEU A 113 -22.25 1.20 7.21
CA LEU A 113 -21.54 2.40 6.79
C LEU A 113 -22.53 3.52 6.41
N PRO A 114 -22.96 4.33 7.38
CA PRO A 114 -24.00 5.36 7.16
C PRO A 114 -23.61 6.40 6.09
N GLY A 115 -22.32 6.61 5.83
CA GLY A 115 -21.82 7.50 4.79
C GLY A 115 -22.05 7.01 3.35
N LEU A 116 -22.38 5.74 3.13
CA LEU A 116 -22.47 5.13 1.80
C LEU A 116 -23.86 5.21 1.16
N GLY A 117 -24.87 5.80 1.80
CA GLY A 117 -26.20 5.92 1.20
C GLY A 117 -26.22 6.71 -0.11
N GLY A 118 -25.38 7.72 -0.26
CA GLY A 118 -25.19 8.45 -1.51
C GLY A 118 -24.51 7.60 -2.58
N VAL A 119 -23.49 6.84 -2.20
CA VAL A 119 -22.76 5.91 -3.06
C VAL A 119 -23.69 4.81 -3.58
N ALA A 120 -24.48 4.20 -2.71
CA ALA A 120 -25.46 3.18 -3.11
C ALA A 120 -26.45 3.70 -4.16
N ARG A 121 -26.95 4.94 -4.00
CA ARG A 121 -27.84 5.57 -5.00
C ARG A 121 -27.15 5.77 -6.35
N ARG A 122 -25.88 6.20 -6.37
CA ARG A 122 -25.10 6.34 -7.62
C ARG A 122 -24.94 4.97 -8.31
N ILE A 123 -24.60 3.93 -7.54
CA ILE A 123 -24.45 2.58 -8.07
C ILE A 123 -25.75 2.07 -8.68
N ILE A 124 -26.88 2.22 -7.98
CA ILE A 124 -28.21 1.86 -8.48
C ILE A 124 -28.56 2.66 -9.75
N GLY A 125 -28.20 3.95 -9.78
CA GLY A 125 -28.38 4.83 -10.93
C GLY A 125 -27.36 4.61 -12.06
N ARG A 126 -26.46 3.63 -11.95
CA ARG A 126 -25.35 3.36 -12.89
C ARG A 126 -24.48 4.58 -13.19
N GLN A 127 -24.32 5.44 -12.19
CA GLN A 127 -23.46 6.61 -12.28
C GLN A 127 -22.02 6.25 -11.88
N PRO A 128 -21.00 6.88 -12.47
CA PRO A 128 -19.63 6.70 -12.03
C PRO A 128 -19.47 7.04 -10.54
N VAL A 129 -18.61 6.31 -9.86
CA VAL A 129 -18.27 6.50 -8.45
C VAL A 129 -16.77 6.68 -8.35
N ALA A 130 -16.35 7.80 -7.78
CA ALA A 130 -14.94 8.03 -7.53
C ALA A 130 -14.44 7.04 -6.45
N TYR A 131 -13.25 6.50 -6.65
CA TYR A 131 -12.64 5.60 -5.68
C TYR A 131 -11.19 5.96 -5.40
N ARG A 132 -10.72 5.58 -4.22
CA ARG A 132 -9.34 5.71 -3.78
C ARG A 132 -9.00 4.57 -2.82
N LEU A 133 -7.95 3.84 -3.14
CA LEU A 133 -7.37 2.82 -2.26
C LEU A 133 -6.10 3.38 -1.64
N GLU A 134 -6.07 3.53 -0.34
CA GLU A 134 -4.90 3.93 0.44
C GLU A 134 -4.40 2.77 1.27
N GLY A 135 -3.09 2.68 1.46
CA GLY A 135 -2.58 1.59 2.28
C GLY A 135 -1.07 1.47 2.32
N THR A 136 -0.65 0.34 2.84
CA THR A 136 0.74 -0.07 2.97
C THR A 136 0.99 -1.35 2.20
N VAL A 137 2.22 -1.52 1.73
CA VAL A 137 2.67 -2.75 1.08
C VAL A 137 3.94 -3.27 1.73
N GLY A 138 3.91 -4.53 2.17
CA GLY A 138 5.09 -5.25 2.60
C GLY A 138 5.85 -5.80 1.39
N VAL A 139 7.15 -5.61 1.39
CA VAL A 139 8.05 -6.06 0.31
C VAL A 139 9.12 -6.96 0.89
N ASP A 140 9.37 -8.09 0.23
CA ASP A 140 10.52 -8.94 0.50
C ASP A 140 11.55 -8.75 -0.62
N ALA A 141 12.68 -8.15 -0.27
CA ALA A 141 13.83 -7.94 -1.15
C ALA A 141 15.00 -8.91 -0.81
N GLY A 142 14.67 -10.06 -0.25
CA GLY A 142 15.64 -11.10 0.11
C GLY A 142 16.64 -10.62 1.16
N ARG A 143 17.92 -10.64 0.81
CA ARG A 143 19.01 -10.22 1.75
C ARG A 143 19.00 -8.74 2.09
N LEU A 144 18.28 -7.90 1.32
CA LEU A 144 18.15 -6.47 1.59
C LEU A 144 17.07 -6.16 2.63
N GLY A 145 16.28 -7.16 3.04
CA GLY A 145 15.29 -7.05 4.10
C GLY A 145 13.85 -7.02 3.61
N GLN A 146 12.94 -6.75 4.54
CA GLN A 146 11.49 -6.78 4.32
C GLN A 146 10.85 -5.46 4.75
N PRO A 147 11.08 -4.36 4.02
CA PRO A 147 10.47 -3.08 4.35
C PRO A 147 8.97 -3.08 4.10
N VAL A 148 8.27 -2.21 4.85
CA VAL A 148 6.87 -1.86 4.61
C VAL A 148 6.83 -0.42 4.13
N PHE A 149 6.17 -0.18 3.00
CA PHE A 149 6.00 1.14 2.41
C PHE A 149 4.59 1.66 2.63
N GLY A 150 4.45 2.94 2.89
CA GLY A 150 3.20 3.63 3.11
C GLY A 150 3.02 4.13 4.55
N PRO A 151 1.83 4.65 4.91
CA PRO A 151 0.63 4.69 4.06
C PRO A 151 0.77 5.61 2.84
N MET A 152 0.21 5.19 1.71
CA MET A 152 0.22 5.95 0.45
C MET A 152 -1.06 5.65 -0.35
N THR A 153 -1.40 6.54 -1.29
CA THR A 153 -2.42 6.23 -2.28
C THR A 153 -1.86 5.19 -3.25
N LEU A 154 -2.44 4.00 -3.26
CA LEU A 154 -2.07 2.90 -4.14
C LEU A 154 -2.70 3.10 -5.52
N VAL A 155 -4.01 3.35 -5.57
CA VAL A 155 -4.73 3.59 -6.81
C VAL A 155 -5.93 4.50 -6.57
N ARG A 156 -6.30 5.30 -7.57
CA ARG A 156 -7.49 6.16 -7.55
C ARG A 156 -8.03 6.35 -8.97
N GLY A 157 -9.31 6.63 -9.08
CA GLY A 157 -9.97 6.90 -10.34
C GLY A 157 -11.48 6.87 -10.22
N ASP A 158 -12.16 6.69 -11.33
CA ASP A 158 -13.60 6.51 -11.41
C ASP A 158 -13.94 5.09 -11.81
N THR A 159 -15.04 4.57 -11.29
CA THR A 159 -15.54 3.23 -11.61
C THR A 159 -16.55 3.29 -12.73
N ILE A 160 -16.70 2.18 -13.44
CA ILE A 160 -17.92 1.90 -14.20
C ILE A 160 -18.80 0.96 -13.37
N VAL A 161 -20.11 1.17 -13.41
CA VAL A 161 -21.10 0.33 -12.74
C VAL A 161 -21.71 -0.65 -13.74
N ARG A 162 -21.61 -1.94 -13.46
CA ARG A 162 -22.15 -3.03 -14.28
C ARG A 162 -23.22 -3.84 -13.55
#